data_fdfe95d466ee8c5b791c2c7d8b28d8f7
#
_entry.id   fdfe95d466ee8c5b791c2c7d8b28d8f7
#
_cell.length_a   1.000
_cell.length_b   1.000
_cell.length_c   1.000
_cell.angle_alpha   90.00
_cell.angle_beta   90.00
_cell.angle_gamma   90.00
#
_symmetry.space_group_name_H-M   'P 1'
#
loop_
_entity.id
_entity.type
_entity.pdbx_description
1 polymer ?
#
loop_
_entity_poly.entity_id
_entity_poly.type
_entity_poly.pdbx_seq_one_letter_code
_entity_poly.pdbx_strand_id
1 'polypeptide(L)'
;MSIKSEERRDFIGLSFGAVAAAGGLVGLGAMKQAWDPLPSVKAAGFTTVDLSATTAGELYQVEWRKKPIFILKKTADMKADDTIDVVVGDDRYTVCIGLCTHLGCIPSYKNNQFICACHGGIFDESGKVVFGPPPRAMDIPPFKIDGTRLVLGETGPEYEKLIANV
;
A
#
# COMPACT_ATOMS: atom_id res chain seq x y z
N MET A 1 -10.06 -68.00 21.47
CA MET A 1 -9.86 -66.74 22.24
C MET A 1 -10.96 -65.77 21.74
N SER A 2 -12.06 -65.60 22.47
CA SER A 2 -13.18 -64.72 22.06
C SER A 2 -12.86 -63.30 22.57
N ILE A 3 -12.49 -62.42 21.67
CA ILE A 3 -12.36 -61.00 22.00
C ILE A 3 -13.76 -60.49 22.32
N LYS A 4 -13.95 -59.90 23.51
CA LYS A 4 -15.24 -59.34 23.92
C LYS A 4 -15.73 -58.30 22.91
N SER A 5 -17.02 -58.29 22.61
CA SER A 5 -17.62 -57.40 21.62
C SER A 5 -17.39 -55.89 21.93
N GLU A 6 -17.21 -55.56 23.21
CA GLU A 6 -16.90 -54.21 23.69
C GLU A 6 -15.52 -53.76 23.25
N GLU A 7 -14.48 -54.59 23.41
CA GLU A 7 -13.11 -54.28 23.01
C GLU A 7 -12.98 -54.01 21.48
N ARG A 8 -13.76 -54.76 20.68
CA ARG A 8 -13.79 -54.50 19.22
C ARG A 8 -14.44 -53.18 18.88
N ARG A 9 -15.53 -52.84 19.55
CA ARG A 9 -16.24 -51.57 19.35
C ARG A 9 -15.36 -50.39 19.74
N ASP A 10 -14.67 -50.49 20.88
CA ASP A 10 -13.79 -49.45 21.39
C ASP A 10 -12.57 -49.26 20.47
N PHE A 11 -11.99 -50.35 19.98
CA PHE A 11 -10.91 -50.30 19.00
C PHE A 11 -11.35 -49.63 17.70
N ILE A 12 -12.53 -49.98 17.18
CA ILE A 12 -13.06 -49.34 15.96
C ILE A 12 -13.34 -47.88 16.22
N GLY A 13 -13.95 -47.52 17.35
CA GLY A 13 -14.23 -46.12 17.72
C GLY A 13 -12.97 -45.30 17.84
N LEU A 14 -11.92 -45.83 18.51
CA LEU A 14 -10.63 -45.15 18.63
C LEU A 14 -9.95 -44.97 17.28
N SER A 15 -9.98 -45.98 16.42
CA SER A 15 -9.38 -45.95 15.09
C SER A 15 -10.05 -44.89 14.20
N PHE A 16 -11.40 -44.88 14.19
CA PHE A 16 -12.14 -43.83 13.46
C PHE A 16 -11.88 -42.45 14.03
N GLY A 17 -11.84 -42.31 15.36
CA GLY A 17 -11.49 -41.05 16.02
C GLY A 17 -10.12 -40.55 15.64
N ALA A 18 -9.10 -41.42 15.63
CA ALA A 18 -7.75 -41.09 15.23
C ALA A 18 -7.64 -40.62 13.75
N VAL A 19 -8.30 -41.35 12.85
CA VAL A 19 -8.35 -41.00 11.42
C VAL A 19 -9.10 -39.67 11.21
N ALA A 20 -10.21 -39.46 11.90
CA ALA A 20 -10.98 -38.23 11.81
C ALA A 20 -10.14 -37.00 12.34
N ALA A 21 -9.43 -37.19 13.46
CA ALA A 21 -8.55 -36.15 14.01
C ALA A 21 -7.38 -35.82 13.05
N ALA A 22 -6.72 -36.85 12.51
CA ALA A 22 -5.66 -36.68 11.54
C ALA A 22 -6.15 -36.00 10.26
N GLY A 23 -7.29 -36.46 9.72
CA GLY A 23 -7.93 -35.83 8.55
C GLY A 23 -8.34 -34.38 8.79
N GLY A 24 -8.87 -34.08 9.99
CA GLY A 24 -9.22 -32.73 10.41
C GLY A 24 -8.00 -31.80 10.45
N LEU A 25 -6.89 -32.26 11.03
CA LEU A 25 -5.65 -31.48 11.09
C LEU A 25 -5.06 -31.21 9.68
N VAL A 26 -5.05 -32.23 8.83
CA VAL A 26 -4.62 -32.08 7.43
C VAL A 26 -5.53 -31.11 6.67
N GLY A 27 -6.85 -31.23 6.86
CA GLY A 27 -7.83 -30.32 6.27
C GLY A 27 -7.65 -28.88 6.70
N LEU A 28 -7.43 -28.62 7.99
CA LEU A 28 -7.13 -27.28 8.52
C LEU A 28 -5.82 -26.73 7.95
N GLY A 29 -4.78 -27.56 7.82
CA GLY A 29 -3.53 -27.18 7.17
C GLY A 29 -3.71 -26.79 5.70
N ALA A 30 -4.47 -27.57 4.96
CA ALA A 30 -4.80 -27.29 3.55
C ALA A 30 -5.64 -26.00 3.41
N MET A 31 -6.61 -25.79 4.28
CA MET A 31 -7.40 -24.55 4.30
C MET A 31 -6.52 -23.32 4.56
N LYS A 32 -5.62 -23.40 5.55
CA LYS A 32 -4.67 -22.32 5.82
C LYS A 32 -3.81 -22.02 4.59
N GLN A 33 -3.26 -23.05 3.95
CA GLN A 33 -2.41 -22.89 2.77
C GLN A 33 -3.16 -22.30 1.57
N ALA A 34 -4.45 -22.67 1.41
CA ALA A 34 -5.31 -22.09 0.36
C ALA A 34 -5.67 -20.62 0.65
N TRP A 35 -5.67 -20.22 1.92
CA TRP A 35 -5.96 -18.84 2.32
C TRP A 35 -4.73 -17.94 2.26
N ASP A 36 -3.53 -18.50 2.38
CA ASP A 36 -2.29 -17.74 2.29
C ASP A 36 -2.06 -17.25 0.84
N PRO A 37 -1.87 -15.93 0.62
CA PRO A 37 -1.63 -15.42 -0.73
C PRO A 37 -0.32 -15.97 -1.29
N LEU A 38 -0.33 -16.25 -2.60
CA LEU A 38 0.85 -16.71 -3.33
C LEU A 38 2.02 -15.73 -3.16
N PRO A 39 3.29 -16.22 -3.13
CA PRO A 39 4.46 -15.35 -3.03
C PRO A 39 4.51 -14.26 -4.13
N SER A 40 4.05 -14.57 -5.33
CA SER A 40 3.95 -13.59 -6.44
C SER A 40 2.94 -12.47 -6.13
N VAL A 41 1.83 -12.78 -5.46
CA VAL A 41 0.83 -11.78 -5.05
C VAL A 41 1.37 -10.91 -3.91
N LYS A 42 2.10 -11.52 -2.97
CA LYS A 42 2.80 -10.76 -1.91
C LYS A 42 3.85 -9.82 -2.50
N ALA A 43 4.67 -10.29 -3.45
CA ALA A 43 5.69 -9.48 -4.12
C ALA A 43 5.07 -8.33 -4.93
N ALA A 44 3.94 -8.54 -5.60
CA ALA A 44 3.21 -7.50 -6.32
C ALA A 44 2.57 -6.43 -5.38
N GLY A 45 2.55 -6.69 -4.08
CA GLY A 45 2.11 -5.72 -3.06
C GLY A 45 3.08 -4.57 -2.82
N PHE A 46 4.34 -4.71 -3.27
CA PHE A 46 5.41 -3.73 -3.04
C PHE A 46 5.96 -3.23 -4.37
N THR A 47 6.27 -1.95 -4.44
CA THR A 47 6.95 -1.32 -5.58
C THR A 47 8.07 -0.45 -5.06
N THR A 48 9.28 -0.69 -5.54
CA THR A 48 10.47 0.10 -5.15
C THR A 48 10.80 1.09 -6.24
N VAL A 49 11.00 2.35 -5.85
CA VAL A 49 11.36 3.46 -6.73
C VAL A 49 12.66 4.07 -6.23
N ASP A 50 13.63 4.27 -7.12
CA ASP A 50 14.87 4.98 -6.80
C ASP A 50 14.64 6.49 -6.98
N LEU A 51 14.64 7.22 -5.87
CA LEU A 51 14.43 8.66 -5.87
C LEU A 51 15.62 9.44 -6.46
N SER A 52 16.82 8.85 -6.48
CA SER A 52 18.00 9.49 -7.08
C SER A 52 17.87 9.69 -8.59
N ALA A 53 17.03 8.89 -9.24
CA ALA A 53 16.77 9.00 -10.67
C ALA A 53 15.71 10.06 -11.03
N THR A 54 15.11 10.73 -10.04
CA THR A 54 14.05 11.72 -10.27
C THR A 54 14.64 13.12 -10.52
N THR A 55 14.14 13.81 -11.54
CA THR A 55 14.50 15.19 -11.84
C THR A 55 13.66 16.16 -11.01
N ALA A 56 14.30 17.20 -10.43
CA ALA A 56 13.58 18.22 -9.68
C ALA A 56 12.63 19.02 -10.61
N GLY A 57 11.41 19.23 -10.14
CA GLY A 57 10.36 19.94 -10.88
C GLY A 57 9.57 19.10 -11.88
N GLU A 58 10.01 17.87 -12.15
CA GLU A 58 9.29 16.96 -13.03
C GLU A 58 8.47 15.93 -12.25
N LEU A 59 7.26 15.67 -12.71
CA LEU A 59 6.40 14.66 -12.12
C LEU A 59 6.83 13.27 -12.62
N TYR A 60 7.29 12.44 -11.70
CA TYR A 60 7.53 11.03 -11.93
C TYR A 60 6.30 10.21 -11.52
N GLN A 61 5.86 9.28 -12.37
CA GLN A 61 4.68 8.47 -12.12
C GLN A 61 5.04 6.99 -12.18
N VAL A 62 4.62 6.26 -11.15
CA VAL A 62 4.71 4.80 -11.10
C VAL A 62 3.35 4.20 -10.79
N GLU A 63 3.17 2.93 -11.12
CA GLU A 63 1.96 2.20 -10.76
C GLU A 63 2.19 1.36 -9.50
N TRP A 64 1.27 1.47 -8.54
CA TRP A 64 1.21 0.61 -7.38
C TRP A 64 -0.23 0.18 -7.12
N ARG A 65 -0.46 -1.14 -7.08
CA ARG A 65 -1.80 -1.74 -6.91
C ARG A 65 -2.84 -1.16 -7.87
N LYS A 66 -2.47 -1.00 -9.13
CA LYS A 66 -3.30 -0.41 -10.21
C LYS A 66 -3.71 1.04 -9.97
N LYS A 67 -3.02 1.75 -9.10
CA LYS A 67 -3.20 3.18 -8.89
C LYS A 67 -1.95 3.93 -9.31
N PRO A 68 -2.08 5.08 -9.99
CA PRO A 68 -0.93 5.93 -10.26
C PRO A 68 -0.43 6.53 -8.95
N ILE A 69 0.86 6.46 -8.72
CA ILE A 69 1.54 7.17 -7.63
C ILE A 69 2.35 8.29 -8.25
N PHE A 70 2.12 9.49 -7.80
CA PHE A 70 2.83 10.68 -8.18
C PHE A 70 3.98 10.93 -7.22
N ILE A 71 5.15 11.13 -7.78
CA ILE A 71 6.38 11.45 -7.07
C ILE A 71 6.95 12.71 -7.71
N LEU A 72 7.00 13.78 -6.94
CA LEU A 72 7.52 15.08 -7.39
C LEU A 72 8.68 15.45 -6.49
N LYS A 73 9.89 15.52 -7.05
CA LYS A 73 11.04 16.14 -6.37
C LYS A 73 10.87 17.64 -6.43
N LYS A 74 10.75 18.29 -5.27
CA LYS A 74 10.53 19.73 -5.19
C LYS A 74 11.79 20.50 -5.57
N THR A 75 11.60 21.61 -6.26
CA THR A 75 12.63 22.64 -6.51
C THR A 75 12.66 23.65 -5.37
N ALA A 76 13.70 24.47 -5.28
CA ALA A 76 13.86 25.45 -4.21
C ALA A 76 12.80 26.57 -4.21
N ASP A 77 12.15 26.80 -5.34
CA ASP A 77 11.06 27.77 -5.51
C ASP A 77 9.67 27.23 -5.12
N MET A 78 9.55 25.91 -4.97
CA MET A 78 8.31 25.27 -4.53
C MET A 78 8.14 25.40 -3.01
N LYS A 79 6.90 25.57 -2.59
CA LYS A 79 6.57 25.68 -1.16
C LYS A 79 6.86 24.38 -0.43
N ALA A 80 7.70 24.45 0.59
CA ALA A 80 7.94 23.35 1.51
C ALA A 80 6.73 23.19 2.47
N ASP A 81 6.31 21.97 2.70
CA ASP A 81 5.25 21.64 3.64
C ASP A 81 5.65 20.43 4.50
N ASP A 82 6.09 20.69 5.72
CA ASP A 82 6.58 19.66 6.64
C ASP A 82 5.47 18.69 7.12
N THR A 83 4.21 19.00 6.84
CA THR A 83 3.07 18.15 7.24
C THR A 83 2.74 17.07 6.23
N ILE A 84 3.22 17.20 4.98
CA ILE A 84 2.86 16.28 3.89
C ILE A 84 4.07 15.88 3.01
N ASP A 85 5.14 16.67 3.02
CA ASP A 85 6.34 16.38 2.23
C ASP A 85 7.18 15.28 2.87
N VAL A 86 7.72 14.40 2.02
CA VAL A 86 8.69 13.37 2.40
C VAL A 86 10.09 13.97 2.25
N VAL A 87 10.88 13.98 3.32
CA VAL A 87 12.25 14.48 3.32
C VAL A 87 13.21 13.29 3.24
N VAL A 88 14.09 13.30 2.25
CA VAL A 88 15.14 12.29 2.06
C VAL A 88 16.48 13.01 1.85
N GLY A 89 17.33 12.98 2.87
CA GLY A 89 18.54 13.79 2.87
C GLY A 89 18.21 15.30 2.85
N ASP A 90 18.74 16.00 1.85
CA ASP A 90 18.48 17.43 1.64
C ASP A 90 17.30 17.68 0.68
N ASP A 91 16.78 16.64 0.05
CA ASP A 91 15.72 16.74 -0.95
C ASP A 91 14.32 16.56 -0.33
N ARG A 92 13.35 17.27 -0.91
CA ARG A 92 11.93 17.16 -0.55
C ARG A 92 11.12 16.56 -1.69
N TYR A 93 10.22 15.68 -1.33
CA TYR A 93 9.37 14.97 -2.29
C TYR A 93 7.91 15.07 -1.87
N THR A 94 7.04 15.29 -2.85
CA THR A 94 5.62 14.99 -2.73
C THR A 94 5.38 13.58 -3.22
N VAL A 95 4.81 12.73 -2.37
CA VAL A 95 4.44 11.35 -2.71
C VAL A 95 2.96 11.17 -2.43
N CYS A 96 2.16 11.04 -3.47
CA CYS A 96 0.73 10.90 -3.31
C CYS A 96 0.11 9.93 -4.32
N ILE A 97 -1.07 9.42 -4.00
CA ILE A 97 -1.88 8.66 -4.94
C ILE A 97 -2.45 9.66 -5.95
N GLY A 98 -2.12 9.51 -7.24
CA GLY A 98 -2.49 10.39 -8.33
C GLY A 98 -3.98 10.30 -8.70
N LEU A 99 -4.85 10.34 -7.68
CA LEU A 99 -6.30 10.31 -7.82
C LEU A 99 -6.92 11.50 -7.10
N CYS A 100 -7.77 12.23 -7.81
CA CYS A 100 -8.53 13.34 -7.24
C CYS A 100 -9.50 12.83 -6.17
N THR A 101 -9.43 13.42 -4.98
CA THR A 101 -10.25 13.01 -3.83
C THR A 101 -11.74 13.33 -3.96
N HIS A 102 -12.15 14.01 -5.05
CA HIS A 102 -13.57 14.18 -5.37
C HIS A 102 -14.21 12.87 -5.86
N LEU A 103 -13.79 12.34 -7.03
CA LEU A 103 -14.37 11.14 -7.65
C LEU A 103 -13.32 10.25 -8.34
N GLY A 104 -12.03 10.38 -8.02
CA GLY A 104 -10.99 9.45 -8.48
C GLY A 104 -10.44 9.71 -9.88
N CYS A 105 -10.72 10.86 -10.52
CA CYS A 105 -10.05 11.22 -11.77
C CYS A 105 -8.56 11.43 -11.56
N ILE A 106 -7.73 11.14 -12.55
CA ILE A 106 -6.30 11.37 -12.52
C ILE A 106 -6.02 12.85 -12.87
N PRO A 107 -5.48 13.67 -11.94
CA PRO A 107 -5.11 15.04 -12.23
C PRO A 107 -3.88 15.11 -13.14
N SER A 108 -3.80 16.16 -13.97
CA SER A 108 -2.57 16.51 -14.68
C SER A 108 -1.71 17.47 -13.85
N TYR A 109 -0.38 17.33 -13.96
CA TYR A 109 0.55 18.28 -13.31
C TYR A 109 0.95 19.37 -14.28
N LYS A 110 0.71 20.63 -13.94
CA LYS A 110 1.05 21.78 -14.73
C LYS A 110 1.20 23.02 -13.85
N ASN A 111 2.22 23.84 -14.11
CA ASN A 111 2.49 25.10 -13.37
C ASN A 111 2.54 24.88 -11.84
N ASN A 112 3.25 23.87 -11.40
CA ASN A 112 3.39 23.46 -9.99
C ASN A 112 2.06 23.12 -9.29
N GLN A 113 1.04 22.70 -10.04
CA GLN A 113 -0.26 22.35 -9.52
C GLN A 113 -0.77 21.05 -10.15
N PHE A 114 -1.53 20.29 -9.38
CA PHE A 114 -2.29 19.16 -9.91
C PHE A 114 -3.69 19.62 -10.24
N ILE A 115 -4.06 19.54 -11.52
CA ILE A 115 -5.32 20.05 -12.05
C ILE A 115 -6.20 18.88 -12.50
N CYS A 116 -7.35 18.71 -11.86
CA CYS A 116 -8.34 17.70 -12.22
C CYS A 116 -9.35 18.30 -13.20
N ALA A 117 -9.26 17.90 -14.47
CA ALA A 117 -10.14 18.42 -15.53
C ALA A 117 -11.60 17.97 -15.41
N CYS A 118 -11.90 16.91 -14.62
CA CYS A 118 -13.26 16.39 -14.53
C CYS A 118 -14.25 17.40 -13.93
N HIS A 119 -13.86 18.10 -12.85
CA HIS A 119 -14.73 19.04 -12.14
C HIS A 119 -13.97 20.28 -11.64
N GLY A 120 -12.79 20.57 -12.20
CA GLY A 120 -12.04 21.77 -11.89
C GLY A 120 -11.36 21.78 -10.52
N GLY A 121 -11.13 20.61 -9.92
CA GLY A 121 -10.35 20.51 -8.67
C GLY A 121 -8.90 20.88 -8.90
N ILE A 122 -8.30 21.69 -8.02
CA ILE A 122 -6.91 22.11 -8.08
C ILE A 122 -6.26 21.80 -6.75
N PHE A 123 -5.09 21.16 -6.82
CA PHE A 123 -4.22 20.90 -5.69
C PHE A 123 -2.88 21.60 -5.91
N ASP A 124 -2.24 22.02 -4.84
CA ASP A 124 -0.89 22.56 -4.90
C ASP A 124 0.17 21.48 -5.16
N GLU A 125 1.42 21.87 -5.19
CA GLU A 125 2.58 21.00 -5.39
C GLU A 125 2.78 19.95 -4.28
N SER A 126 2.16 20.12 -3.12
CA SER A 126 2.13 19.15 -2.02
C SER A 126 0.89 18.23 -2.04
N GLY A 127 -0.02 18.45 -3.00
CA GLY A 127 -1.28 17.69 -3.10
C GLY A 127 -2.39 18.19 -2.17
N LYS A 128 -2.25 19.39 -1.56
CA LYS A 128 -3.31 20.03 -0.78
C LYS A 128 -4.32 20.72 -1.69
N VAL A 129 -5.59 20.69 -1.31
CA VAL A 129 -6.65 21.35 -2.06
C VAL A 129 -6.48 22.87 -2.03
N VAL A 130 -6.46 23.48 -3.22
CA VAL A 130 -6.45 24.93 -3.42
C VAL A 130 -7.79 25.44 -3.88
N PHE A 131 -8.45 24.66 -4.75
CA PHE A 131 -9.74 25.07 -5.32
C PHE A 131 -10.58 23.88 -5.78
N GLY A 132 -11.89 24.04 -5.75
CA GLY A 132 -12.87 23.13 -6.34
C GLY A 132 -13.47 22.13 -5.38
N PRO A 133 -14.14 21.09 -5.91
CA PRO A 133 -14.94 20.15 -5.13
C PRO A 133 -14.17 19.08 -4.34
N PRO A 134 -12.85 18.85 -4.48
CA PRO A 134 -12.15 17.87 -3.65
C PRO A 134 -12.28 18.19 -2.15
N PRO A 135 -12.71 17.24 -1.31
CA PRO A 135 -12.98 17.50 0.11
C PRO A 135 -11.71 17.49 0.98
N ARG A 136 -10.58 16.96 0.49
CA ARG A 136 -9.33 16.80 1.23
C ARG A 136 -8.13 16.67 0.31
N ALA A 137 -6.93 16.77 0.85
CA ALA A 137 -5.68 16.55 0.15
C ALA A 137 -5.64 15.18 -0.56
N MET A 138 -4.74 15.02 -1.52
CA MET A 138 -4.46 13.74 -2.17
C MET A 138 -3.93 12.73 -1.16
N ASP A 139 -4.33 11.46 -1.29
CA ASP A 139 -3.96 10.41 -0.36
C ASP A 139 -2.47 10.09 -0.44
N ILE A 140 -1.83 9.89 0.72
CA ILE A 140 -0.45 9.42 0.81
C ILE A 140 -0.48 7.89 0.84
N PRO A 141 0.20 7.18 -0.11
CA PRO A 141 0.30 5.74 -0.05
C PRO A 141 1.18 5.30 1.12
N PRO A 142 0.98 4.11 1.70
CA PRO A 142 1.93 3.58 2.68
C PRO A 142 3.30 3.39 2.02
N PHE A 143 4.34 3.94 2.64
CA PHE A 143 5.69 3.86 2.14
C PHE A 143 6.73 3.77 3.27
N LYS A 144 7.92 3.34 2.90
CA LYS A 144 9.12 3.34 3.72
C LYS A 144 10.30 3.85 2.90
N ILE A 145 11.18 4.62 3.53
CA ILE A 145 12.43 5.05 2.91
C ILE A 145 13.56 4.10 3.32
N ASP A 146 14.30 3.62 2.33
CA ASP A 146 15.50 2.80 2.50
C ASP A 146 16.65 3.43 1.71
N GLY A 147 17.42 4.30 2.37
CA GLY A 147 18.42 5.14 1.74
C GLY A 147 17.80 6.12 0.75
N THR A 148 18.06 5.94 -0.55
CA THR A 148 17.48 6.73 -1.65
C THR A 148 16.25 6.05 -2.27
N ARG A 149 15.85 4.89 -1.76
CA ARG A 149 14.73 4.12 -2.31
C ARG A 149 13.45 4.33 -1.53
N LEU A 150 12.39 4.60 -2.26
CA LEU A 150 11.02 4.62 -1.78
C LEU A 150 10.40 3.25 -2.00
N VAL A 151 10.02 2.54 -0.94
CA VAL A 151 9.33 1.25 -0.99
C VAL A 151 7.86 1.49 -0.69
N LEU A 152 7.01 1.38 -1.72
CA LEU A 152 5.55 1.48 -1.61
C LEU A 152 4.97 0.16 -1.10
N GLY A 153 4.01 0.23 -0.20
CA GLY A 153 3.33 -0.92 0.39
C GLY A 153 3.82 -1.34 1.77
N GLU A 154 4.94 -0.78 2.24
CA GLU A 154 5.41 -0.89 3.62
C GLU A 154 5.17 0.44 4.35
N THR A 155 4.99 0.38 5.67
CA THR A 155 4.92 1.59 6.52
C THR A 155 6.28 1.82 7.17
N GLY A 156 6.82 3.03 7.03
CA GLY A 156 8.04 3.47 7.69
C GLY A 156 7.78 4.63 8.64
N PRO A 157 8.79 5.04 9.44
CA PRO A 157 8.64 6.12 10.42
C PRO A 157 8.29 7.46 9.77
N GLU A 158 8.72 7.69 8.52
CA GLU A 158 8.40 8.89 7.76
C GLU A 158 6.90 8.94 7.42
N TYR A 159 6.35 7.82 6.97
CA TYR A 159 4.92 7.69 6.69
C TYR A 159 4.08 7.90 7.96
N GLU A 160 4.46 7.28 9.08
CA GLU A 160 3.74 7.40 10.35
C GLU A 160 3.71 8.85 10.86
N LYS A 161 4.80 9.61 10.67
CA LYS A 161 4.85 11.05 11.01
C LYS A 161 3.87 11.85 10.15
N LEU A 162 3.79 11.57 8.85
CA LEU A 162 2.91 12.32 7.95
C LEU A 162 1.43 12.07 8.27
N ILE A 163 1.03 10.82 8.48
CA ILE A 163 -0.38 10.50 8.79
C ILE A 163 -0.81 10.95 10.18
N ALA A 164 0.12 11.13 11.12
CA ALA A 164 -0.20 11.68 12.44
C ALA A 164 -0.53 13.19 12.40
N ASN A 165 -0.16 13.88 11.30
CA ASN A 165 -0.37 15.33 11.12
C ASN A 165 -1.54 15.65 10.17
N VAL A 166 -2.19 14.63 9.60
CA VAL A 166 -3.34 14.75 8.71
C VAL A 166 -4.62 14.36 9.46
#